data_2aa96b293e00cbc16132e9282c9c8edf
#
_entry.id   2aa96b293e00cbc16132e9282c9c8edf
#
_cell.length_a   1.000
_cell.length_b   1.000
_cell.length_c   1.000
_cell.angle_alpha   90.00
_cell.angle_beta   90.00
_cell.angle_gamma   90.00
#
_symmetry.space_group_name_H-M   'P 1'
#
loop_
_entity.id
_entity.type
_entity.pdbx_description
1 polymer ?
#
loop_
_entity_poly.entity_id
_entity_poly.type
_entity_poly.pdbx_seq_one_letter_code
_entity_poly.pdbx_strand_id
1 'polypeptide(L)'
;MNFEMITEGLKQLLQENNYSSATIRFYEGEWNKIQCFLTEEYGNTEYDMERGLKYLEKQYSFITKYNNGTLSQQRVQLLRVVHMLEDYRLHQVLTME
;
A
#
# COMPACT_ATOMS: atom_id res chain seq x y z
N MET A 1 2.72 -11.49 -9.88
CA MET A 1 3.09 -10.10 -10.25
C MET A 1 3.97 -9.53 -9.15
N ASN A 2 5.16 -9.03 -9.50
CA ASN A 2 6.03 -8.43 -8.49
C ASN A 2 5.56 -7.01 -8.12
N PHE A 3 6.09 -6.49 -7.03
CA PHE A 3 5.65 -5.21 -6.49
C PHE A 3 5.88 -4.04 -7.45
N GLU A 4 7.00 -4.06 -8.16
CA GLU A 4 7.34 -3.01 -9.12
C GLU A 4 6.31 -2.91 -10.24
N MET A 5 5.85 -4.03 -10.77
CA MET A 5 4.80 -4.06 -11.80
C MET A 5 3.48 -3.51 -11.26
N ILE A 6 3.15 -3.84 -10.01
CA ILE A 6 1.95 -3.32 -9.37
C ILE A 6 2.00 -1.80 -9.24
N THR A 7 3.11 -1.27 -8.72
CA THR A 7 3.22 0.18 -8.50
C THR A 7 3.29 0.98 -9.78
N GLU A 8 3.95 0.47 -10.80
CA GLU A 8 3.98 1.14 -12.12
C GLU A 8 2.60 1.23 -12.73
N GLY A 9 1.84 0.12 -12.71
CA GLY A 9 0.48 0.12 -13.23
C GLY A 9 -0.45 1.02 -12.43
N LEU A 10 -0.34 1.01 -11.10
CA LEU A 10 -1.14 1.89 -10.25
C LEU A 10 -0.82 3.36 -10.49
N LYS A 11 0.45 3.71 -10.63
CA LYS A 11 0.85 5.10 -10.91
C LYS A 11 0.21 5.58 -12.20
N GLN A 12 0.22 4.76 -13.24
CA GLN A 12 -0.42 5.10 -14.50
C GLN A 12 -1.93 5.33 -14.32
N LEU A 13 -2.61 4.46 -13.60
CA LEU A 13 -4.04 4.61 -13.33
C LEU A 13 -4.35 5.86 -12.53
N LEU A 14 -3.52 6.19 -11.54
CA LEU A 14 -3.69 7.41 -10.76
C LEU A 14 -3.56 8.65 -11.64
N GLN A 15 -2.59 8.66 -12.56
CA GLN A 15 -2.41 9.76 -13.50
C GLN A 15 -3.58 9.88 -14.48
N GLU A 16 -4.08 8.76 -14.99
CA GLU A 16 -5.24 8.73 -15.89
C GLU A 16 -6.51 9.22 -15.23
N ASN A 17 -6.64 9.04 -13.91
CA ASN A 17 -7.79 9.48 -13.15
C ASN A 17 -7.58 10.86 -12.50
N ASN A 18 -6.61 11.61 -12.97
CA ASN A 18 -6.36 13.00 -12.57
C ASN A 18 -6.04 13.20 -11.09
N TYR A 19 -5.38 12.22 -10.47
CA TYR A 19 -4.89 12.40 -9.09
C TYR A 19 -3.78 13.45 -9.08
N SER A 20 -3.74 14.26 -8.03
CA SER A 20 -2.72 15.30 -7.90
C SER A 20 -1.33 14.70 -7.74
N SER A 21 -0.30 15.45 -8.16
CA SER A 21 1.09 15.01 -7.99
C SER A 21 1.44 14.81 -6.52
N ALA A 22 0.88 15.63 -5.64
CA ALA A 22 1.11 15.50 -4.20
C ALA A 22 0.56 14.18 -3.65
N THR A 23 -0.64 13.79 -4.09
CA THR A 23 -1.26 12.53 -3.69
C THR A 23 -0.46 11.33 -4.22
N ILE A 24 -0.04 11.39 -5.49
CA ILE A 24 0.76 10.32 -6.10
C ILE A 24 2.10 10.18 -5.35
N ARG A 25 2.74 11.29 -4.99
CA ARG A 25 3.98 11.25 -4.21
C ARG A 25 3.81 10.62 -2.85
N PHE A 26 2.67 10.87 -2.20
CA PHE A 26 2.36 10.23 -0.93
C PHE A 26 2.31 8.70 -1.09
N TYR A 27 1.59 8.21 -2.10
CA TYR A 27 1.52 6.78 -2.36
C TYR A 27 2.89 6.20 -2.71
N GLU A 28 3.66 6.88 -3.55
CA GLU A 28 5.01 6.41 -3.92
C GLU A 28 5.92 6.30 -2.69
N GLY A 29 5.82 7.24 -1.76
CA GLY A 29 6.58 7.18 -0.51
C GLY A 29 6.25 5.93 0.31
N GLU A 30 4.97 5.62 0.44
CA GLU A 30 4.54 4.42 1.14
C GLU A 30 4.93 3.15 0.38
N TRP A 31 4.81 3.14 -0.96
CA TRP A 31 5.22 2.00 -1.77
C TRP A 31 6.72 1.70 -1.61
N ASN A 32 7.56 2.72 -1.56
CA ASN A 32 8.99 2.54 -1.36
C ASN A 32 9.28 1.87 -0.01
N LYS A 33 8.57 2.27 1.03
CA LYS A 33 8.70 1.65 2.35
C LYS A 33 8.25 0.18 2.33
N ILE A 34 7.15 -0.10 1.64
CA ILE A 34 6.65 -1.48 1.51
C ILE A 34 7.66 -2.34 0.74
N GLN A 35 8.22 -1.81 -0.33
CA GLN A 35 9.22 -2.54 -1.12
C GLN A 35 10.45 -2.90 -0.29
N CYS A 36 10.95 -1.96 0.51
CA CYS A 36 12.05 -2.23 1.42
C CYS A 36 11.68 -3.31 2.45
N PHE A 37 10.48 -3.22 3.02
CA PHE A 37 9.98 -4.22 3.96
C PHE A 37 9.94 -5.61 3.34
N LEU A 38 9.37 -5.72 2.12
CA LEU A 38 9.28 -7.02 1.44
C LEU A 38 10.66 -7.62 1.20
N THR A 39 11.60 -6.81 0.75
CA THR A 39 12.97 -7.27 0.49
C THR A 39 13.65 -7.75 1.78
N GLU A 40 13.52 -6.98 2.87
CA GLU A 40 14.15 -7.30 4.14
C GLU A 40 13.54 -8.53 4.81
N GLU A 41 12.21 -8.65 4.78
CA GLU A 41 11.52 -9.73 5.51
C GLU A 41 11.42 -11.03 4.71
N TYR A 42 11.29 -10.93 3.38
CA TYR A 42 11.00 -12.09 2.54
C TYR A 42 12.07 -12.38 1.49
N GLY A 43 12.99 -11.45 1.27
CA GLY A 43 14.05 -11.61 0.26
C GLY A 43 13.55 -11.50 -1.18
N ASN A 44 12.32 -11.07 -1.40
CA ASN A 44 11.73 -10.85 -2.72
C ASN A 44 10.67 -9.75 -2.63
N THR A 45 10.14 -9.33 -3.78
CA THR A 45 9.15 -8.24 -3.84
C THR A 45 7.76 -8.74 -4.23
N GLU A 46 7.45 -10.00 -4.00
CA GLU A 46 6.10 -10.51 -4.17
C GLU A 46 5.18 -9.89 -3.13
N TYR A 47 4.00 -9.46 -3.57
CA TYR A 47 3.05 -8.77 -2.70
C TYR A 47 1.73 -9.54 -2.61
N ASP A 48 1.14 -9.55 -1.41
CA ASP A 48 -0.24 -9.94 -1.18
C ASP A 48 -0.78 -9.18 0.04
N MET A 49 -2.06 -9.31 0.32
CA MET A 49 -2.71 -8.56 1.40
C MET A 49 -2.13 -8.91 2.77
N GLU A 50 -1.76 -10.18 2.98
CA GLU A 50 -1.17 -10.61 4.25
C GLU A 50 0.15 -9.88 4.51
N ARG A 51 1.01 -9.78 3.49
CA ARG A 51 2.28 -9.06 3.62
C ARG A 51 2.05 -7.56 3.82
N GLY A 52 1.04 -7.00 3.18
CA GLY A 52 0.66 -5.60 3.38
C GLY A 52 0.23 -5.32 4.80
N LEU A 53 -0.59 -6.19 5.39
CA LEU A 53 -1.02 -6.06 6.78
C LEU A 53 0.14 -6.23 7.76
N LYS A 54 1.06 -7.15 7.48
CA LYS A 54 2.27 -7.32 8.29
C LYS A 54 3.16 -6.07 8.24
N TYR A 55 3.25 -5.44 7.08
CA TYR A 55 3.97 -4.17 6.96
C TYR A 55 3.35 -3.10 7.85
N LEU A 56 2.02 -2.95 7.81
CA LEU A 56 1.34 -1.95 8.63
C LEU A 56 1.56 -2.21 10.12
N GLU A 57 1.53 -3.46 10.55
CA GLU A 57 1.77 -3.79 11.95
C GLU A 57 3.21 -3.47 12.35
N LYS A 58 4.20 -3.86 11.54
CA LYS A 58 5.60 -3.63 11.86
C LYS A 58 5.94 -2.14 11.88
N GLN A 59 5.45 -1.39 10.89
CA GLN A 59 5.83 0.01 10.70
C GLN A 59 5.07 0.95 11.63
N TYR A 60 3.80 0.66 11.91
CA TYR A 60 2.90 1.58 12.58
C TYR A 60 2.16 0.97 13.77
N SER A 61 2.37 -0.29 14.08
CA SER A 61 1.58 -1.05 15.07
C SER A 61 0.08 -0.96 14.76
N PHE A 62 -0.27 -1.02 13.48
CA PHE A 62 -1.60 -0.68 12.99
C PHE A 62 -2.69 -1.56 13.62
N ILE A 63 -2.50 -2.88 13.59
CA ILE A 63 -3.50 -3.82 14.09
C ILE A 63 -3.66 -3.69 15.61
N THR A 64 -2.55 -3.55 16.31
CA THR A 64 -2.56 -3.36 17.77
C THR A 64 -3.32 -2.10 18.15
N LYS A 65 -3.03 -0.98 17.48
CA LYS A 65 -3.70 0.30 17.76
C LYS A 65 -5.18 0.26 17.35
N TYR A 66 -5.51 -0.42 16.27
CA TYR A 66 -6.89 -0.58 15.85
C TYR A 66 -7.70 -1.32 16.94
N ASN A 67 -7.16 -2.43 17.44
CA ASN A 67 -7.83 -3.24 18.47
C ASN A 67 -7.96 -2.48 19.78
N ASN A 68 -7.02 -1.59 20.09
CA ASN A 68 -7.03 -0.77 21.31
C ASN A 68 -7.85 0.51 21.17
N GLY A 69 -8.38 0.80 19.98
CA GLY A 69 -9.13 2.03 19.73
C GLY A 69 -8.28 3.30 19.72
N THR A 70 -6.95 3.18 19.58
CA THR A 70 -6.04 4.33 19.61
C THR A 70 -5.54 4.75 18.23
N LEU A 71 -6.04 4.11 17.17
CA LEU A 71 -5.61 4.42 15.81
C LEU A 71 -6.16 5.77 15.36
N SER A 72 -5.30 6.67 14.90
CA SER A 72 -5.72 7.97 14.37
C SER A 72 -6.37 7.80 13.00
N GLN A 73 -7.24 8.75 12.63
CA GLN A 73 -7.90 8.74 11.33
C GLN A 73 -6.89 8.84 10.18
N GLN A 74 -5.79 9.57 10.37
CA GLN A 74 -4.74 9.67 9.38
C GLN A 74 -4.11 8.32 9.07
N ARG A 75 -4.00 7.46 10.09
CA ARG A 75 -3.42 6.12 9.94
C ARG A 75 -4.37 5.15 9.23
N VAL A 76 -5.68 5.37 9.36
CA VAL A 76 -6.68 4.53 8.65
C VAL A 76 -6.48 4.59 7.14
N GLN A 77 -6.01 5.72 6.60
CA GLN A 77 -5.75 5.85 5.17
C GLN A 77 -4.65 4.90 4.67
N LEU A 78 -3.77 4.45 5.57
CA LEU A 78 -2.73 3.48 5.20
C LEU A 78 -3.32 2.12 4.82
N LEU A 79 -4.46 1.76 5.40
CA LEU A 79 -5.15 0.54 5.00
C LEU A 79 -5.61 0.62 3.54
N ARG A 80 -6.03 1.80 3.10
CA ARG A 80 -6.39 2.03 1.70
C ARG A 80 -5.21 1.79 0.76
N VAL A 81 -4.00 2.18 1.18
CA VAL A 81 -2.80 1.97 0.37
C VAL A 81 -2.59 0.48 0.09
N VAL A 82 -2.67 -0.37 1.15
CA VAL A 82 -2.45 -1.81 0.96
C VAL A 82 -3.61 -2.47 0.21
N HIS A 83 -4.85 -2.02 0.41
CA HIS A 83 -6.00 -2.50 -0.36
C HIS A 83 -5.88 -2.15 -1.85
N MET A 84 -5.42 -0.96 -2.14
CA MET A 84 -5.22 -0.50 -3.52
C MET A 84 -4.21 -1.39 -4.26
N LEU A 85 -3.12 -1.73 -3.58
CA LEU A 85 -2.11 -2.64 -4.13
C LEU A 85 -2.70 -4.04 -4.40
N GLU A 86 -3.50 -4.53 -3.47
CA GLU A 86 -4.12 -5.85 -3.61
C GLU A 86 -5.15 -5.88 -4.74
N ASP A 87 -5.99 -4.86 -4.84
CA ASP A 87 -6.98 -4.78 -5.92
C ASP A 87 -6.32 -4.76 -7.29
N TYR A 88 -5.23 -4.02 -7.43
CA TYR A 88 -4.50 -4.02 -8.69
C TYR A 88 -3.85 -5.38 -8.97
N ARG A 89 -3.27 -6.01 -7.94
CA ARG A 89 -2.65 -7.33 -8.09
C ARG A 89 -3.66 -8.38 -8.57
N LEU A 90 -4.87 -8.34 -8.02
CA LEU A 90 -5.91 -9.33 -8.33
C LEU A 90 -6.67 -9.01 -9.61
N HIS A 91 -6.98 -7.76 -9.86
CA HIS A 91 -7.93 -7.35 -10.90
C HIS A 91 -7.41 -6.29 -11.85
N GLN A 92 -6.22 -5.74 -11.62
CA GLN A 92 -5.61 -4.65 -12.39
C GLN A 92 -6.52 -3.43 -12.49
N VAL A 93 -7.23 -3.13 -11.41
CA VAL A 93 -8.14 -1.98 -11.32
C VAL A 93 -7.70 -1.05 -10.19
N LEU A 94 -8.10 0.23 -10.30
CA LEU A 94 -7.88 1.20 -9.24
C LEU A 94 -9.05 1.13 -8.25
N THR A 95 -8.72 1.04 -6.96
CA THR A 95 -9.73 1.11 -5.90
C THR A 95 -10.35 2.51 -5.90
N MET A 96 -11.66 2.59 -6.13
CA MET A 96 -12.43 3.83 -6.11
C MET A 96 -13.32 3.84 -4.88
N GLU A 97 -13.43 4.99 -4.25
CA GLU A 97 -14.41 5.19 -3.18
C GLU A 97 -15.75 5.59 -3.75
#